data_0d207aa5ceacb748c08cd45e087f8412
#
_entry.id   0d207aa5ceacb748c08cd45e087f8412
#
_cell.length_a   1.000
_cell.length_b   1.000
_cell.length_c   1.000
_cell.angle_alpha   90.00
_cell.angle_beta   90.00
_cell.angle_gamma   90.00
#
_symmetry.space_group_name_H-M   'P 1'
#
loop_
_entity.id
_entity.type
_entity.pdbx_description
1 polymer ?
#
loop_
_entity_poly.entity_id
_entity_poly.type
_entity_poly.pdbx_seq_one_letter_code
_entity_poly.pdbx_strand_id
1 'polypeptide(L)'
;MSDLLKLTVYVPASHLDAVKDAIFAAGAGRVGDYDRCAWQVLGEGQFRALPGAQPFIGTVGALEQVAEYRVETVLPRAALAAVVAALKMAHPYE
;
A
#
# COMPACT_ATOMS: atom_id res chain seq x y z
N MET A 1 1.69 -26.65 2.35
CA MET A 1 1.03 -25.85 2.29
C MET A 1 1.44 -24.52 1.84
N SER A 2 0.74 -23.68 2.05
CA SER A 2 0.98 -22.43 1.41
C SER A 2 2.20 -21.73 1.95
N ASP A 3 2.87 -21.07 1.06
CA ASP A 3 3.96 -20.18 1.38
C ASP A 3 3.46 -18.75 1.17
N LEU A 4 2.37 -18.43 1.88
CA LEU A 4 1.73 -17.14 1.76
C LEU A 4 2.30 -16.15 2.75
N LEU A 5 2.43 -14.92 2.29
CA LEU A 5 2.80 -13.78 3.10
C LEU A 5 1.61 -12.85 3.21
N LYS A 6 1.52 -12.14 4.32
CA LYS A 6 0.56 -11.06 4.49
C LYS A 6 1.23 -9.74 4.20
N LEU A 7 0.59 -8.94 3.35
CA LEU A 7 1.03 -7.58 3.04
C LEU A 7 0.05 -6.60 3.67
N THR A 8 0.60 -5.63 4.39
CA THR A 8 -0.18 -4.51 4.90
C THR A 8 0.44 -3.23 4.34
N VAL A 9 -0.39 -2.37 3.76
CA VAL A 9 0.06 -1.10 3.22
C VAL A 9 -0.92 0.00 3.60
N TYR A 10 -0.39 1.18 3.85
CA TYR A 10 -1.17 2.37 4.16
C TYR A 10 -1.11 3.32 2.98
N VAL A 11 -2.26 3.74 2.47
CA VAL A 11 -2.33 4.52 1.24
C VAL A 11 -3.40 5.59 1.35
N PRO A 12 -3.12 6.83 0.90
CA PRO A 12 -4.14 7.87 0.89
C PRO A 12 -5.27 7.51 -0.08
N ALA A 13 -6.48 7.99 0.23
CA ALA A 13 -7.67 7.64 -0.54
C ALA A 13 -7.51 7.95 -2.02
N SER A 14 -6.75 9.01 -2.36
CA SER A 14 -6.54 9.42 -3.74
C SER A 14 -5.83 8.36 -4.60
N HIS A 15 -5.07 7.46 -3.97
CA HIS A 15 -4.28 6.45 -4.67
C HIS A 15 -4.69 5.03 -4.31
N LEU A 16 -5.78 4.86 -3.58
CA LEU A 16 -6.22 3.54 -3.10
C LEU A 16 -6.41 2.56 -4.25
N ASP A 17 -7.20 2.94 -5.24
CA ASP A 17 -7.52 2.02 -6.34
C ASP A 17 -6.28 1.73 -7.19
N ALA A 18 -5.47 2.74 -7.46
CA ALA A 18 -4.25 2.55 -8.25
C ALA A 18 -3.27 1.60 -7.57
N VAL A 19 -3.09 1.74 -6.25
CA VAL A 19 -2.21 0.86 -5.49
C VAL A 19 -2.75 -0.56 -5.46
N LYS A 20 -4.06 -0.72 -5.19
CA LYS A 20 -4.67 -2.04 -5.18
C LYS A 20 -4.56 -2.72 -6.55
N ASP A 21 -4.87 -2.01 -7.63
CA ASP A 21 -4.78 -2.58 -8.97
C ASP A 21 -3.34 -3.02 -9.27
N ALA A 22 -2.35 -2.22 -8.88
CA ALA A 22 -0.95 -2.53 -9.13
C ALA A 22 -0.51 -3.80 -8.41
N ILE A 23 -0.83 -3.94 -7.12
CA ILE A 23 -0.40 -5.13 -6.37
C ILE A 23 -1.15 -6.38 -6.81
N PHE A 24 -2.43 -6.27 -7.18
CA PHE A 24 -3.17 -7.43 -7.68
C PHE A 24 -2.64 -7.87 -9.05
N ALA A 25 -2.31 -6.93 -9.93
CA ALA A 25 -1.71 -7.26 -11.23
C ALA A 25 -0.36 -7.97 -11.08
N ALA A 26 0.38 -7.65 -10.01
CA ALA A 26 1.69 -8.24 -9.75
C ALA A 26 1.62 -9.60 -9.06
N GLY A 27 0.43 -10.06 -8.65
CA GLY A 27 0.25 -11.40 -8.10
C GLY A 27 -0.32 -11.48 -6.70
N ALA A 28 -0.65 -10.36 -6.05
CA ALA A 28 -1.29 -10.39 -4.74
C ALA A 28 -2.78 -10.69 -4.85
N GLY A 29 -3.37 -11.18 -3.77
CA GLY A 29 -4.83 -11.28 -3.63
C GLY A 29 -5.45 -12.56 -4.14
N ARG A 30 -4.68 -13.54 -4.53
CA ARG A 30 -5.24 -14.81 -5.02
C ARG A 30 -5.38 -15.81 -3.89
N VAL A 31 -6.60 -16.29 -3.69
CA VAL A 31 -6.91 -17.29 -2.67
C VAL A 31 -7.86 -18.31 -3.31
N GLY A 32 -7.36 -19.52 -3.58
CA GLY A 32 -8.16 -20.56 -4.23
C GLY A 32 -8.68 -20.08 -5.58
N ASP A 33 -10.00 -20.13 -5.73
CA ASP A 33 -10.67 -19.71 -6.97
C ASP A 33 -11.09 -18.24 -6.97
N TYR A 34 -10.53 -17.44 -6.05
CA TYR A 34 -10.81 -16.02 -5.96
C TYR A 34 -9.54 -15.22 -6.20
N ASP A 35 -9.70 -14.05 -6.81
CA ASP A 35 -8.62 -13.10 -6.94
C ASP A 35 -9.01 -11.75 -6.33
N ARG A 36 -8.07 -10.83 -6.27
CA ARG A 36 -8.28 -9.47 -5.74
C ARG A 36 -8.79 -9.48 -4.31
N CYS A 37 -8.45 -10.52 -3.56
CA CYS A 37 -8.87 -10.63 -2.17
C CYS A 37 -8.09 -9.64 -1.31
N ALA A 38 -8.79 -8.79 -0.61
CA ALA A 38 -8.19 -7.79 0.26
C ALA A 38 -9.20 -7.33 1.31
N TRP A 39 -8.67 -6.76 2.37
CA TRP A 39 -9.47 -6.14 3.42
C TRP A 39 -8.93 -4.74 3.64
N GLN A 40 -9.80 -3.78 3.92
CA GLN A 40 -9.35 -2.42 4.13
C GLN A 40 -10.20 -1.70 5.16
N VAL A 41 -9.59 -0.71 5.80
CA VAL A 41 -10.28 0.17 6.73
C VAL A 41 -9.73 1.57 6.59
N LEU A 42 -10.62 2.55 6.66
CA LEU A 42 -10.22 3.95 6.66
C LEU A 42 -9.75 4.34 8.06
N GLY A 43 -8.60 4.95 8.13
CA GLY A 43 -8.03 5.43 9.38
C GLY A 43 -7.39 6.79 9.20
N GLU A 44 -6.67 7.22 10.24
CA GLU A 44 -5.97 8.48 10.24
C GLU A 44 -4.49 8.23 10.50
N GLY A 45 -3.64 8.63 9.55
CA GLY A 45 -2.21 8.59 9.72
C GLY A 45 -1.65 9.96 10.06
N GLN A 46 -0.43 9.99 10.57
CA GLN A 46 0.24 11.26 10.80
C GLN A 46 1.72 11.15 10.51
N PHE A 47 2.30 12.26 10.12
CA PHE A 47 3.72 12.36 9.88
C PHE A 47 4.17 13.80 9.92
N ARG A 48 5.48 13.99 10.03
CA ARG A 48 6.09 15.32 9.92
C ARG A 48 7.32 15.20 9.04
N ALA A 49 7.32 15.89 7.90
CA ALA A 49 8.47 15.91 7.01
C ALA A 49 9.61 16.69 7.66
N LEU A 50 10.81 16.12 7.59
CA LEU A 50 12.02 16.76 8.10
C LEU A 50 12.77 17.45 6.95
N PRO A 51 13.73 18.34 7.24
CA PRO A 51 14.52 18.96 6.20
C PRO A 51 15.14 17.92 5.28
N GLY A 52 15.02 18.14 3.96
CA GLY A 52 15.49 17.19 2.94
C GLY A 52 14.41 16.33 2.33
N ALA A 53 13.23 16.25 2.95
CA ALA A 53 12.10 15.49 2.40
C ALA A 53 11.42 16.26 1.27
N GLN A 54 10.77 15.51 0.38
CA GLN A 54 9.92 16.05 -0.68
C GLN A 54 8.53 15.42 -0.53
N PRO A 55 7.73 15.89 0.42
CA PRO A 55 6.47 15.24 0.75
C PRO A 55 5.41 15.40 -0.33
N PHE A 56 4.68 14.32 -0.59
CA PHE A 56 3.50 14.34 -1.45
C PHE A 56 2.38 15.17 -0.81
N ILE A 57 2.22 15.05 0.51
CA ILE A 57 1.24 15.80 1.29
C ILE A 57 1.99 16.56 2.38
N GLY A 58 1.60 17.82 2.62
CA GLY A 58 2.15 18.60 3.69
C GLY A 58 3.42 19.36 3.32
N THR A 59 4.01 19.99 4.30
CA THR A 59 5.22 20.80 4.17
C THR A 59 6.24 20.41 5.21
N VAL A 60 7.50 20.67 4.91
CA VAL A 60 8.59 20.40 5.86
C VAL A 60 8.34 21.13 7.18
N GLY A 61 8.47 20.41 8.28
CA GLY A 61 8.34 20.93 9.63
C GLY A 61 6.92 20.94 10.18
N ALA A 62 5.90 20.74 9.35
CA ALA A 62 4.52 20.75 9.81
C ALA A 62 4.04 19.31 10.09
N LEU A 63 3.34 19.14 11.22
CA LEU A 63 2.70 17.87 11.53
C LEU A 63 1.43 17.77 10.68
N GLU A 64 1.31 16.67 9.95
CA GLU A 64 0.15 16.40 9.09
C GLU A 64 -0.62 15.20 9.64
N GLN A 65 -1.94 15.30 9.58
CA GLN A 65 -2.84 14.18 9.85
C GLN A 65 -3.66 13.97 8.59
N VAL A 66 -3.62 12.74 8.05
CA VAL A 66 -4.24 12.45 6.76
C VAL A 66 -5.14 11.23 6.88
N ALA A 67 -6.27 11.30 6.15
CA ALA A 67 -7.12 10.14 5.99
C ALA A 67 -6.42 9.16 5.04
N GLU A 68 -6.25 7.92 5.50
CA GLU A 68 -5.65 6.89 4.67
C GLU A 68 -6.25 5.54 4.98
N TYR A 69 -6.19 4.64 3.99
CA TYR A 69 -6.66 3.28 4.16
C TYR A 69 -5.51 2.37 4.56
N ARG A 70 -5.80 1.47 5.51
CA ARG A 70 -4.96 0.31 5.74
C ARG A 70 -5.51 -0.82 4.89
N VAL A 71 -4.72 -1.31 3.95
CA VAL A 71 -5.10 -2.40 3.05
C VAL A 71 -4.29 -3.62 3.41
N GLU A 72 -4.98 -4.75 3.57
CA GLU A 72 -4.33 -6.03 3.87
C GLU A 72 -4.69 -7.03 2.79
N THR A 73 -3.70 -7.76 2.33
CA THR A 73 -3.89 -8.83 1.34
C THR A 73 -2.85 -9.92 1.57
N VAL A 74 -2.92 -10.96 0.77
CA VAL A 74 -1.95 -12.06 0.82
C VAL A 74 -1.31 -12.24 -0.54
N LEU A 75 -0.10 -12.81 -0.54
CA LEU A 75 0.62 -13.09 -1.78
C LEU A 75 1.53 -14.31 -1.57
N PRO A 76 1.79 -15.08 -2.64
CA PRO A 76 2.78 -16.14 -2.54
C PRO A 76 4.17 -15.51 -2.45
N ARG A 77 5.05 -16.14 -1.68
CA ARG A 77 6.42 -15.65 -1.50
C ARG A 77 7.12 -15.38 -2.83
N ALA A 78 6.88 -16.23 -3.82
CA ALA A 78 7.49 -16.07 -5.14
C ALA A 78 7.11 -14.75 -5.84
N ALA A 79 5.98 -14.14 -5.46
CA ALA A 79 5.53 -12.87 -6.03
C ALA A 79 6.03 -11.65 -5.26
N LEU A 80 6.76 -11.84 -4.15
CA LEU A 80 7.10 -10.74 -3.25
C LEU A 80 7.83 -9.60 -3.96
N ALA A 81 8.87 -9.92 -4.72
CA ALA A 81 9.66 -8.88 -5.39
C ALA A 81 8.81 -8.07 -6.37
N ALA A 82 7.98 -8.74 -7.18
CA ALA A 82 7.13 -8.08 -8.16
C ALA A 82 6.07 -7.20 -7.49
N VAL A 83 5.46 -7.72 -6.42
CA VAL A 83 4.41 -7.00 -5.69
C VAL A 83 5.00 -5.76 -5.01
N VAL A 84 6.15 -5.88 -4.36
CA VAL A 84 6.79 -4.73 -3.71
C VAL A 84 7.21 -3.68 -4.73
N ALA A 85 7.75 -4.09 -5.88
CA ALA A 85 8.12 -3.15 -6.94
C ALA A 85 6.90 -2.40 -7.47
N ALA A 86 5.80 -3.10 -7.72
CA ALA A 86 4.56 -2.50 -8.19
C ALA A 86 3.99 -1.52 -7.16
N LEU A 87 4.01 -1.91 -5.88
CA LEU A 87 3.56 -1.07 -4.79
C LEU A 87 4.34 0.24 -4.74
N LYS A 88 5.66 0.15 -4.80
CA LYS A 88 6.51 1.36 -4.71
C LYS A 88 6.29 2.30 -5.87
N MET A 89 6.00 1.78 -7.07
CA MET A 89 5.74 2.62 -8.23
C MET A 89 4.38 3.31 -8.16
N ALA A 90 3.38 2.66 -7.58
CA ALA A 90 2.03 3.20 -7.53
C ALA A 90 1.77 4.09 -6.32
N HIS A 91 2.53 3.89 -5.23
CA HIS A 91 2.32 4.62 -3.97
C HIS A 91 2.90 6.02 -4.08
N PRO A 92 2.16 7.08 -3.64
CA PRO A 92 2.63 8.45 -3.82
C PRO A 92 3.67 8.90 -2.79
N TYR A 93 3.82 8.20 -1.68
CA TYR A 93 4.79 8.58 -0.65
C TYR A 93 6.22 8.20 -1.08
N GLU A 94 7.18 9.03 -0.68
CA GLU A 94 8.57 8.74 -0.97
C GLU A 94 9.18 7.61 -0.10
#